data_d45a3b3c9bd513311e09cdaf52b0585f
#
_entry.id   d45a3b3c9bd513311e09cdaf52b0585f
#
_cell.length_a   1.000
_cell.length_b   1.000
_cell.length_c   1.000
_cell.angle_alpha   90.00
_cell.angle_beta   90.00
_cell.angle_gamma   90.00
#
_symmetry.space_group_name_H-M   'P 1'
#
loop_
_entity.id
_entity.type
_entity.pdbx_description
1 polymer ?
#
loop_
_entity_poly.entity_id
_entity_poly.type
_entity_poly.pdbx_seq_one_letter_code
_entity_poly.pdbx_strand_id
1 'polypeptide(L)'
;MNQRDFSELRRRLNPDKRNQHVIRGCYVSHEGQMISTFAQPLYGMAQEEVEKYMAIFKKTLSGTANQNLLPVEFTARQTMEGEEHKLLMDLRATALKDDMAVNEFYEKAITYIQAMKEQEVQSVEAAQTACNYLILLTYDGYDVPYKDGNDEADADRSTDVFSYILCAVCPVKPTKPALGYFAAEGEFHNKPSDWMVAMPELGFLFPTFEERSANIYNAMFYTRDSANLHDEFMKAIFGAEPQMPASTQKETFQAVLQESLQEECSLDVLQAVHETVSSMIEERKADKHAEPLRLTRQDVKDVLESSGVSQEKMDAFDQQYTQAFGAYTELPAVNMVTPRSFKVNTPSVTINVDPAHSDLIETRIIDGRRYILVLADGDVAVNGVNVTIGE
;
A
#
# COMPACT_ATOMS: atom_id res chain seq x y z
N MET A 1 -7.90 7.87 6.82
CA MET A 1 -8.13 6.62 7.62
C MET A 1 -6.92 6.28 8.46
N ASN A 2 -7.09 5.97 9.73
CA ASN A 2 -6.05 5.55 10.66
C ASN A 2 -6.00 4.02 10.85
N GLN A 3 -5.04 3.51 11.61
CA GLN A 3 -4.86 2.06 11.82
C GLN A 3 -6.05 1.38 12.51
N ARG A 4 -6.78 2.10 13.35
CA ARG A 4 -7.98 1.61 14.02
C ARG A 4 -9.12 1.40 13.05
N ASP A 5 -9.35 2.34 12.14
CA ASP A 5 -10.38 2.27 11.11
C ASP A 5 -10.19 1.03 10.24
N PHE A 6 -8.95 0.81 9.73
CA PHE A 6 -8.62 -0.42 8.98
C PHE A 6 -8.85 -1.69 9.80
N SER A 7 -8.52 -1.67 11.09
CA SER A 7 -8.70 -2.84 11.95
C SER A 7 -10.17 -3.14 12.20
N GLU A 8 -11.00 -2.12 12.32
CA GLU A 8 -12.46 -2.24 12.48
C GLU A 8 -13.07 -2.84 11.22
N LEU A 9 -12.78 -2.31 10.03
CA LEU A 9 -13.28 -2.84 8.78
C LEU A 9 -12.82 -4.28 8.50
N ARG A 10 -11.55 -4.61 8.79
CA ARG A 10 -11.04 -5.98 8.63
C ARG A 10 -11.73 -6.99 9.55
N ARG A 11 -12.17 -6.58 10.76
CA ARG A 11 -12.93 -7.46 11.66
C ARG A 11 -14.34 -7.73 11.14
N ARG A 12 -14.90 -6.84 10.35
CA ARG A 12 -16.22 -7.05 9.74
C ARG A 12 -16.17 -8.09 8.63
N LEU A 13 -15.09 -8.18 7.88
CA LEU A 13 -14.86 -9.20 6.85
C LEU A 13 -14.61 -10.58 7.51
N ASN A 14 -15.56 -11.00 8.34
CA ASN A 14 -15.52 -12.28 9.06
C ASN A 14 -16.55 -13.25 8.45
N PRO A 15 -16.17 -14.49 8.14
CA PRO A 15 -17.08 -15.52 7.64
C PRO A 15 -18.34 -15.72 8.46
N ASP A 16 -18.30 -15.46 9.77
CA ASP A 16 -19.46 -15.59 10.66
C ASP A 16 -20.51 -14.47 10.48
N LYS A 17 -20.16 -13.37 9.81
CA LYS A 17 -21.05 -12.21 9.57
C LYS A 17 -21.62 -12.20 8.13
N ARG A 18 -22.09 -13.35 7.65
CA ARG A 18 -22.46 -13.60 6.25
C ARG A 18 -23.69 -12.84 5.73
N ASN A 19 -24.52 -12.30 6.62
CA ASN A 19 -25.90 -11.96 6.27
C ASN A 19 -26.05 -10.70 5.39
N GLN A 20 -25.00 -9.93 5.16
CA GLN A 20 -25.07 -8.63 4.48
C GLN A 20 -24.22 -8.53 3.20
N HIS A 21 -23.36 -9.51 2.93
CA HIS A 21 -22.47 -9.44 1.79
C HIS A 21 -23.03 -10.14 0.55
N VAL A 22 -23.08 -9.40 -0.53
CA VAL A 22 -23.23 -9.95 -1.89
C VAL A 22 -21.89 -9.79 -2.59
N ILE A 23 -21.42 -10.85 -3.23
CA ILE A 23 -20.24 -10.80 -4.08
C ILE A 23 -20.69 -10.71 -5.52
N ARG A 24 -20.23 -9.69 -6.22
CA ARG A 24 -20.30 -9.56 -7.66
C ARG A 24 -18.93 -9.86 -8.24
N GLY A 25 -18.87 -10.69 -9.26
CA GLY A 25 -17.63 -11.06 -9.93
C GLY A 25 -17.72 -10.93 -11.43
N CYS A 26 -16.61 -10.53 -12.04
CA CYS A 26 -16.40 -10.55 -13.48
C CYS A 26 -15.09 -11.29 -13.77
N TYR A 27 -15.18 -12.36 -14.54
CA TYR A 27 -14.03 -13.11 -15.01
C TYR A 27 -13.63 -12.61 -16.40
N VAL A 28 -12.39 -12.19 -16.53
CA VAL A 28 -11.86 -11.51 -17.72
C VAL A 28 -10.66 -12.28 -18.24
N SER A 29 -10.63 -12.52 -19.55
CA SER A 29 -9.49 -13.16 -20.20
C SER A 29 -8.25 -12.26 -20.17
N HIS A 30 -7.09 -12.84 -20.40
CA HIS A 30 -5.84 -12.10 -20.60
C HIS A 30 -5.89 -11.11 -21.79
N GLU A 31 -6.86 -11.29 -22.69
CA GLU A 31 -7.11 -10.38 -23.83
C GLU A 31 -8.01 -9.19 -23.46
N GLY A 32 -8.47 -9.09 -22.21
CA GLY A 32 -9.42 -8.09 -21.79
C GLY A 32 -10.84 -8.35 -22.30
N GLN A 33 -11.22 -9.61 -22.55
CA GLN A 33 -12.57 -9.98 -22.90
C GLN A 33 -13.32 -10.49 -21.66
N MET A 34 -14.52 -10.02 -21.44
CA MET A 34 -15.39 -10.52 -20.38
C MET A 34 -15.83 -11.95 -20.73
N ILE A 35 -15.41 -12.92 -19.89
CA ILE A 35 -15.77 -14.33 -20.06
C ILE A 35 -17.12 -14.62 -19.41
N SER A 36 -17.29 -14.18 -18.16
CA SER A 36 -18.50 -14.39 -17.38
C SER A 36 -18.63 -13.40 -16.23
N THR A 37 -19.88 -13.17 -15.81
CA THR A 37 -20.21 -12.43 -14.59
C THR A 37 -21.04 -13.30 -13.66
N PHE A 38 -20.96 -13.00 -12.36
CA PHE A 38 -21.81 -13.67 -11.36
C PHE A 38 -22.20 -12.72 -10.22
N ALA A 39 -23.30 -13.06 -9.56
CA ALA A 39 -23.76 -12.41 -8.33
C ALA A 39 -24.10 -13.52 -7.33
N GLN A 40 -23.40 -13.59 -6.23
CA GLN A 40 -23.58 -14.63 -5.23
C GLN A 40 -23.74 -14.06 -3.83
N PRO A 41 -24.84 -14.38 -3.13
CA PRO A 41 -24.97 -14.08 -1.73
C PRO A 41 -24.14 -15.06 -0.89
N LEU A 42 -23.45 -14.56 0.14
CA LEU A 42 -22.59 -15.39 0.98
C LEU A 42 -23.35 -16.42 1.83
N TYR A 43 -24.62 -16.16 2.14
CA TYR A 43 -25.39 -17.02 3.05
C TYR A 43 -25.60 -18.46 2.55
N GLY A 44 -25.43 -18.73 1.27
CA GLY A 44 -25.57 -20.06 0.67
C GLY A 44 -24.26 -20.78 0.38
N MET A 45 -23.11 -20.14 0.62
CA MET A 45 -21.80 -20.71 0.33
C MET A 45 -21.27 -21.61 1.45
N ALA A 46 -20.39 -22.56 1.09
CA ALA A 46 -19.61 -23.31 2.06
C ALA A 46 -18.68 -22.38 2.85
N GLN A 47 -18.44 -22.71 4.13
CA GLN A 47 -17.60 -21.92 5.04
C GLN A 47 -16.21 -21.65 4.45
N GLU A 48 -15.56 -22.68 3.91
CA GLU A 48 -14.23 -22.59 3.31
C GLU A 48 -14.18 -21.66 2.09
N GLU A 49 -15.26 -21.57 1.34
CA GLU A 49 -15.38 -20.68 0.19
C GLU A 49 -15.53 -19.22 0.63
N VAL A 50 -16.41 -18.98 1.61
CA VAL A 50 -16.57 -17.65 2.22
C VAL A 50 -15.25 -17.14 2.80
N GLU A 51 -14.50 -17.99 3.49
CA GLU A 51 -13.18 -17.64 4.05
C GLU A 51 -12.19 -17.16 2.99
N LYS A 52 -12.19 -17.76 1.80
CA LYS A 52 -11.33 -17.37 0.68
C LYS A 52 -11.71 -15.99 0.14
N TYR A 53 -13.00 -15.72 -0.07
CA TYR A 53 -13.45 -14.39 -0.50
C TYR A 53 -13.14 -13.33 0.55
N MET A 54 -13.39 -13.61 1.83
CA MET A 54 -13.07 -12.66 2.91
C MET A 54 -11.57 -12.41 3.01
N ALA A 55 -10.73 -13.41 2.78
CA ALA A 55 -9.27 -13.25 2.75
C ALA A 55 -8.81 -12.32 1.62
N ILE A 56 -9.42 -12.43 0.43
CA ILE A 56 -9.17 -11.55 -0.71
C ILE A 56 -9.49 -10.10 -0.33
N PHE A 57 -10.71 -9.84 0.15
CA PHE A 57 -11.10 -8.48 0.54
C PHE A 57 -10.31 -7.93 1.73
N LYS A 58 -9.97 -8.75 2.73
CA LYS A 58 -9.07 -8.33 3.82
C LYS A 58 -7.70 -7.88 3.29
N LYS A 59 -7.22 -8.50 2.22
CA LYS A 59 -5.93 -8.15 1.63
C LYS A 59 -5.94 -6.73 1.06
N THR A 60 -7.04 -6.27 0.45
CA THR A 60 -7.17 -4.91 -0.06
C THR A 60 -7.22 -3.82 1.02
N LEU A 61 -7.40 -4.22 2.28
CA LEU A 61 -7.31 -3.34 3.45
C LEU A 61 -6.01 -3.54 4.23
N SER A 62 -5.00 -4.19 3.66
CA SER A 62 -3.76 -4.58 4.34
C SER A 62 -2.55 -4.01 3.63
N GLY A 63 -1.59 -3.54 4.40
CA GLY A 63 -0.36 -2.97 3.86
C GLY A 63 0.09 -1.74 4.64
N THR A 64 1.13 -1.10 4.15
CA THR A 64 1.65 0.13 4.73
C THR A 64 0.89 1.33 4.14
N ALA A 65 0.37 2.18 5.02
CA ALA A 65 -0.28 3.43 4.62
C ALA A 65 0.71 4.30 3.81
N ASN A 66 0.20 4.97 2.79
CA ASN A 66 0.95 5.77 1.82
C ASN A 66 1.99 5.00 0.97
N GLN A 67 1.98 3.67 1.03
CA GLN A 67 2.77 2.80 0.15
C GLN A 67 1.89 1.81 -0.59
N ASN A 68 1.20 0.93 0.16
CA ASN A 68 0.25 -0.02 -0.40
C ASN A 68 -1.20 0.48 -0.31
N LEU A 69 -1.50 1.31 0.69
CA LEU A 69 -2.81 1.91 0.94
C LEU A 69 -2.70 3.42 0.70
N LEU A 70 -3.22 3.86 -0.41
CA LEU A 70 -3.08 5.24 -0.92
C LEU A 70 -4.43 5.95 -0.84
N PRO A 71 -4.53 7.10 -0.16
CA PRO A 71 -5.73 7.92 -0.21
C PRO A 71 -5.89 8.51 -1.61
N VAL A 72 -7.11 8.46 -2.13
CA VAL A 72 -7.51 9.10 -3.37
C VAL A 72 -8.56 10.14 -3.02
N GLU A 73 -8.21 11.40 -3.18
CA GLU A 73 -9.07 12.53 -2.86
C GLU A 73 -9.82 12.99 -4.11
N PHE A 74 -11.13 13.15 -3.99
CA PHE A 74 -11.97 13.74 -5.02
C PHE A 74 -12.09 15.24 -4.79
N THR A 75 -11.80 16.02 -5.80
CA THR A 75 -12.04 17.47 -5.77
C THR A 75 -13.54 17.76 -5.68
N ALA A 76 -13.89 18.97 -5.21
CA ALA A 76 -15.30 19.39 -5.16
C ALA A 76 -15.99 19.33 -6.55
N ARG A 77 -15.24 19.57 -7.63
CA ARG A 77 -15.77 19.43 -8.99
C ARG A 77 -16.06 17.98 -9.35
N GLN A 78 -15.15 17.06 -9.04
CA GLN A 78 -15.35 15.62 -9.30
C GLN A 78 -16.52 15.04 -8.51
N THR A 79 -16.73 15.48 -7.26
CA THR A 79 -17.88 15.02 -6.46
C THR A 79 -19.22 15.57 -6.95
N MET A 80 -19.24 16.71 -7.62
CA MET A 80 -20.47 17.34 -8.12
C MET A 80 -20.81 16.93 -9.58
N GLU A 81 -19.81 16.78 -10.43
CA GLU A 81 -19.94 16.64 -11.88
C GLU A 81 -19.22 15.41 -12.45
N GLY A 82 -18.36 14.74 -11.67
CA GLY A 82 -17.52 13.62 -12.13
C GLY A 82 -18.33 12.34 -12.34
N GLU A 83 -18.25 11.76 -13.53
CA GLU A 83 -18.91 10.50 -13.87
C GLU A 83 -18.37 9.32 -13.06
N GLU A 84 -17.05 9.30 -12.77
CA GLU A 84 -16.39 8.26 -11.99
C GLU A 84 -16.88 8.26 -10.54
N HIS A 85 -16.92 9.42 -9.90
CA HIS A 85 -17.44 9.56 -8.54
C HIS A 85 -18.92 9.19 -8.45
N LYS A 86 -19.72 9.63 -9.43
CA LYS A 86 -21.14 9.29 -9.54
C LYS A 86 -21.33 7.78 -9.64
N LEU A 87 -20.56 7.10 -10.50
CA LEU A 87 -20.62 5.64 -10.64
C LEU A 87 -20.35 4.93 -9.32
N LEU A 88 -19.31 5.36 -8.56
CA LEU A 88 -19.00 4.79 -7.24
C LEU A 88 -20.14 5.03 -6.23
N MET A 89 -20.76 6.21 -6.26
CA MET A 89 -21.92 6.53 -5.43
C MET A 89 -23.14 5.67 -5.80
N ASP A 90 -23.40 5.45 -7.08
CA ASP A 90 -24.53 4.64 -7.57
C ASP A 90 -24.32 3.17 -7.18
N LEU A 91 -23.13 2.61 -7.34
CA LEU A 91 -22.77 1.26 -6.88
C LEU A 91 -23.01 1.09 -5.38
N ARG A 92 -22.61 2.08 -4.58
CA ARG A 92 -22.83 2.08 -3.13
C ARG A 92 -24.31 2.22 -2.78
N ALA A 93 -25.01 3.20 -3.37
CA ALA A 93 -26.41 3.50 -3.03
C ALA A 93 -27.35 2.35 -3.36
N THR A 94 -27.07 1.63 -4.45
CA THR A 94 -27.85 0.44 -4.86
C THR A 94 -27.41 -0.85 -4.16
N ALA A 95 -26.38 -0.79 -3.31
CA ALA A 95 -25.78 -1.97 -2.69
C ALA A 95 -25.40 -3.04 -3.73
N LEU A 96 -24.83 -2.61 -4.87
CA LEU A 96 -24.45 -3.44 -6.03
C LEU A 96 -25.63 -4.20 -6.70
N LYS A 97 -26.85 -3.75 -6.53
CA LYS A 97 -28.04 -4.39 -7.13
C LYS A 97 -28.37 -3.87 -8.53
N ASP A 98 -27.85 -2.71 -8.92
CA ASP A 98 -28.02 -2.17 -10.26
C ASP A 98 -27.00 -2.83 -11.20
N ASP A 99 -27.50 -3.71 -12.06
CA ASP A 99 -26.68 -4.41 -13.05
C ASP A 99 -26.06 -3.47 -14.09
N MET A 100 -26.69 -2.33 -14.39
CA MET A 100 -26.14 -1.35 -15.35
C MET A 100 -24.90 -0.68 -14.77
N ALA A 101 -24.98 -0.18 -13.55
CA ALA A 101 -23.85 0.45 -12.87
C ALA A 101 -22.69 -0.55 -12.64
N VAL A 102 -23.01 -1.81 -12.28
CA VAL A 102 -22.00 -2.87 -12.10
C VAL A 102 -21.31 -3.20 -13.43
N ASN A 103 -22.06 -3.31 -14.53
CA ASN A 103 -21.48 -3.59 -15.85
C ASN A 103 -20.62 -2.42 -16.35
N GLU A 104 -21.07 -1.17 -16.18
CA GLU A 104 -20.28 0.02 -16.51
C GLU A 104 -18.95 0.03 -15.74
N PHE A 105 -18.98 -0.32 -14.46
CA PHE A 105 -17.75 -0.45 -13.68
C PHE A 105 -16.83 -1.54 -14.26
N TYR A 106 -17.35 -2.70 -14.62
CA TYR A 106 -16.53 -3.76 -15.21
C TYR A 106 -15.92 -3.33 -16.54
N GLU A 107 -16.66 -2.64 -17.41
CA GLU A 107 -16.13 -2.13 -18.67
C GLU A 107 -14.97 -1.16 -18.45
N LYS A 108 -15.11 -0.22 -17.52
CA LYS A 108 -14.00 0.69 -17.13
C LYS A 108 -12.77 -0.08 -16.58
N ALA A 109 -13.00 -1.07 -15.71
CA ALA A 109 -11.91 -1.89 -15.15
C ALA A 109 -11.25 -2.79 -16.21
N ILE A 110 -12.01 -3.29 -17.20
CA ILE A 110 -11.47 -4.08 -18.32
C ILE A 110 -10.60 -3.22 -19.24
N THR A 111 -10.96 -1.96 -19.47
CA THR A 111 -10.11 -1.04 -20.24
C THR A 111 -8.72 -0.92 -19.66
N TYR A 112 -8.59 -0.91 -18.33
CA TYR A 112 -7.30 -0.97 -17.66
C TYR A 112 -6.53 -2.26 -17.96
N ILE A 113 -7.19 -3.43 -17.92
CA ILE A 113 -6.55 -4.72 -18.21
C ILE A 113 -6.04 -4.75 -19.66
N GLN A 114 -6.79 -4.16 -20.59
CA GLN A 114 -6.37 -4.03 -21.98
C GLN A 114 -5.15 -3.11 -22.14
N ALA A 115 -5.12 -1.97 -21.43
CA ALA A 115 -3.99 -1.04 -21.44
C ALA A 115 -2.72 -1.66 -20.86
N MET A 116 -2.83 -2.44 -19.78
CA MET A 116 -1.68 -3.19 -19.23
C MET A 116 -1.08 -4.14 -20.26
N LYS A 117 -1.93 -4.87 -20.99
CA LYS A 117 -1.48 -5.79 -22.04
C LYS A 117 -0.70 -5.08 -23.15
N GLU A 118 -1.17 -3.93 -23.58
CA GLU A 118 -0.47 -3.15 -24.62
C GLU A 118 0.94 -2.72 -24.20
N GLN A 119 1.15 -2.46 -22.91
CA GLN A 119 2.46 -2.17 -22.33
C GLN A 119 3.33 -3.43 -22.22
N GLU A 120 2.75 -4.56 -21.85
CA GLU A 120 3.45 -5.85 -21.71
C GLU A 120 3.95 -6.42 -23.04
N VAL A 121 3.21 -6.25 -24.14
CA VAL A 121 3.60 -6.74 -25.48
C VAL A 121 4.93 -6.15 -25.96
N GLN A 122 5.41 -5.06 -25.35
CA GLN A 122 6.71 -4.46 -25.64
C GLN A 122 7.88 -5.18 -24.95
N SER A 123 7.64 -6.14 -24.05
CA SER A 123 8.69 -6.91 -23.38
C SER A 123 8.56 -8.41 -23.69
N VAL A 124 9.65 -9.00 -24.18
CA VAL A 124 9.70 -10.43 -24.62
C VAL A 124 9.47 -11.43 -23.47
N GLU A 125 9.69 -11.02 -22.22
CA GLU A 125 9.49 -11.86 -21.02
C GLU A 125 8.01 -11.95 -20.59
N ALA A 126 7.19 -10.94 -20.88
CA ALA A 126 5.80 -10.87 -20.46
C ALA A 126 4.87 -11.82 -21.22
N ALA A 127 5.21 -12.18 -22.45
CA ALA A 127 4.42 -13.10 -23.26
C ALA A 127 4.30 -14.54 -22.67
N GLN A 128 5.15 -14.89 -21.70
CA GLN A 128 5.14 -16.20 -21.05
C GLN A 128 4.26 -16.27 -19.79
N THR A 129 3.70 -15.15 -19.33
CA THR A 129 2.98 -15.05 -18.05
C THR A 129 1.54 -14.53 -18.21
N ALA A 130 0.92 -14.71 -19.39
CA ALA A 130 -0.46 -14.30 -19.60
C ALA A 130 -1.39 -14.89 -18.52
N CYS A 131 -2.00 -14.04 -17.71
CA CYS A 131 -2.98 -14.43 -16.71
C CYS A 131 -4.34 -13.80 -17.01
N ASN A 132 -5.40 -14.52 -16.68
CA ASN A 132 -6.75 -13.96 -16.66
C ASN A 132 -6.93 -13.13 -15.37
N TYR A 133 -8.04 -12.42 -15.27
CA TYR A 133 -8.35 -11.60 -14.10
C TYR A 133 -9.73 -11.89 -13.55
N LEU A 134 -9.85 -11.89 -12.24
CA LEU A 134 -11.13 -11.90 -11.54
C LEU A 134 -11.31 -10.56 -10.83
N ILE A 135 -12.29 -9.77 -11.28
CA ILE A 135 -12.69 -8.53 -10.67
C ILE A 135 -13.83 -8.83 -9.71
N LEU A 136 -13.64 -8.54 -8.43
CA LEU A 136 -14.63 -8.76 -7.38
C LEU A 136 -15.09 -7.44 -6.77
N LEU A 137 -16.38 -7.34 -6.55
CA LEU A 137 -17.02 -6.27 -5.79
C LEU A 137 -17.80 -6.86 -4.62
N THR A 138 -17.78 -6.22 -3.47
CA THR A 138 -18.69 -6.49 -2.36
C THR A 138 -19.17 -5.20 -1.72
N TYR A 139 -20.37 -5.26 -1.16
CA TYR A 139 -20.96 -4.18 -0.39
C TYR A 139 -21.20 -4.66 1.05
N ASP A 140 -20.93 -3.79 2.01
CA ASP A 140 -21.34 -3.98 3.40
C ASP A 140 -21.84 -2.65 3.98
N GLY A 141 -22.75 -2.74 4.93
CA GLY A 141 -23.24 -1.60 5.69
C GLY A 141 -23.54 -2.01 7.11
N TYR A 142 -23.22 -1.15 8.06
CA TYR A 142 -23.49 -1.42 9.47
C TYR A 142 -23.71 -0.13 10.26
N ASP A 143 -24.46 -0.27 11.33
CA ASP A 143 -24.64 0.80 12.31
C ASP A 143 -23.32 1.00 13.07
N VAL A 144 -22.84 2.22 13.10
CA VAL A 144 -21.63 2.59 13.84
C VAL A 144 -22.04 2.86 15.29
N PRO A 145 -21.62 2.02 16.27
CA PRO A 145 -21.96 2.25 17.66
C PRO A 145 -21.42 3.60 18.16
N TYR A 146 -22.23 4.37 18.84
CA TYR A 146 -21.77 5.59 19.50
C TYR A 146 -20.74 5.21 20.58
N LYS A 147 -19.67 5.98 20.68
CA LYS A 147 -18.70 5.88 21.76
C LYS A 147 -18.68 7.20 22.52
N ASP A 148 -18.83 7.11 23.83
CA ASP A 148 -18.63 8.26 24.69
C ASP A 148 -17.14 8.56 24.87
N GLY A 149 -16.81 9.66 25.55
CA GLY A 149 -15.42 10.10 25.76
C GLY A 149 -14.56 9.09 26.57
N ASN A 150 -15.15 8.01 27.12
CA ASN A 150 -14.45 6.94 27.85
C ASN A 150 -14.25 5.68 27.00
N ASP A 151 -14.51 5.74 25.70
CA ASP A 151 -14.37 4.63 24.73
C ASP A 151 -15.34 3.44 24.99
N GLU A 152 -16.37 3.62 25.82
CA GLU A 152 -17.43 2.64 26.03
C GLU A 152 -18.48 2.76 24.91
N ALA A 153 -18.77 1.62 24.27
CA ALA A 153 -19.75 1.56 23.18
C ALA A 153 -21.17 1.52 23.77
N ASP A 154 -21.96 2.54 23.51
CA ASP A 154 -23.40 2.54 23.80
C ASP A 154 -24.15 1.95 22.59
N ALA A 155 -24.54 0.68 22.69
CA ALA A 155 -25.20 -0.05 21.60
C ALA A 155 -26.61 0.48 21.28
N ASP A 156 -27.24 1.21 22.20
CA ASP A 156 -28.59 1.78 22.02
C ASP A 156 -28.57 3.16 21.32
N ARG A 157 -27.37 3.76 21.14
CA ARG A 157 -27.17 5.01 20.43
C ARG A 157 -26.33 4.79 19.18
N SER A 158 -26.90 4.14 18.17
CA SER A 158 -26.37 4.13 16.81
C SER A 158 -26.74 5.44 16.14
N THR A 159 -25.75 6.20 15.67
CA THR A 159 -26.00 7.50 15.05
C THR A 159 -26.02 7.45 13.54
N ASP A 160 -25.20 6.62 12.89
CA ASP A 160 -25.08 6.60 11.43
C ASP A 160 -24.82 5.19 10.87
N VAL A 161 -25.45 4.91 9.73
CA VAL A 161 -25.15 3.70 8.93
C VAL A 161 -23.96 3.99 8.05
N PHE A 162 -22.80 3.38 8.32
CA PHE A 162 -21.69 3.38 7.41
C PHE A 162 -21.88 2.28 6.37
N SER A 163 -21.96 2.65 5.09
CA SER A 163 -22.00 1.71 3.96
C SER A 163 -20.87 1.96 3.00
N TYR A 164 -20.29 0.88 2.48
CA TYR A 164 -19.12 0.93 1.62
C TYR A 164 -19.09 -0.20 0.59
N ILE A 165 -18.33 0.03 -0.47
CA ILE A 165 -17.97 -0.99 -1.45
C ILE A 165 -16.47 -1.30 -1.35
N LEU A 166 -16.13 -2.57 -1.54
CA LEU A 166 -14.76 -3.05 -1.71
C LEU A 166 -14.62 -3.65 -3.09
N CYS A 167 -13.53 -3.30 -3.75
CA CYS A 167 -13.10 -3.92 -5.00
C CYS A 167 -11.80 -4.68 -4.78
N ALA A 168 -11.65 -5.81 -5.48
CA ALA A 168 -10.41 -6.56 -5.57
C ALA A 168 -10.22 -7.05 -7.00
N VAL A 169 -9.07 -6.79 -7.60
CA VAL A 169 -8.66 -7.31 -8.92
C VAL A 169 -7.58 -8.36 -8.69
N CYS A 170 -7.91 -9.60 -9.00
CA CYS A 170 -7.10 -10.77 -8.71
C CYS A 170 -6.60 -11.41 -10.01
N PRO A 171 -5.28 -11.64 -10.16
CA PRO A 171 -4.78 -12.47 -11.24
C PRO A 171 -5.29 -13.89 -11.10
N VAL A 172 -5.66 -14.51 -12.22
CA VAL A 172 -6.04 -15.92 -12.30
C VAL A 172 -5.00 -16.62 -13.17
N LYS A 173 -4.20 -17.47 -12.54
CA LYS A 173 -3.02 -18.09 -13.16
C LYS A 173 -3.24 -19.59 -13.34
N PRO A 174 -2.76 -20.19 -14.45
CA PRO A 174 -2.80 -21.64 -14.62
C PRO A 174 -1.83 -22.31 -13.65
N THR A 175 -2.27 -23.38 -13.01
CA THR A 175 -1.39 -24.26 -12.25
C THR A 175 -0.51 -25.09 -13.18
N LYS A 176 0.68 -25.47 -12.71
CA LYS A 176 1.50 -26.43 -13.49
C LYS A 176 0.84 -27.81 -13.43
N PRO A 177 0.79 -28.54 -14.56
CA PRO A 177 0.41 -29.95 -14.53
C PRO A 177 1.33 -30.73 -13.59
N ALA A 178 0.77 -31.62 -12.77
CA ALA A 178 1.51 -32.37 -11.78
C ALA A 178 0.97 -33.79 -11.63
N LEU A 179 1.76 -34.70 -11.05
CA LEU A 179 1.28 -36.00 -10.61
C LEU A 179 0.47 -35.82 -9.32
N GLY A 180 -0.82 -36.09 -9.37
CA GLY A 180 -1.74 -35.93 -8.22
C GLY A 180 -2.24 -37.28 -7.73
N TYR A 181 -2.46 -37.43 -6.41
CA TYR A 181 -3.11 -38.59 -5.85
C TYR A 181 -4.64 -38.42 -5.89
N PHE A 182 -5.32 -39.39 -6.47
CA PHE A 182 -6.78 -39.43 -6.56
C PHE A 182 -7.31 -40.47 -5.54
N ALA A 183 -7.79 -39.93 -4.40
CA ALA A 183 -8.18 -40.73 -3.25
C ALA A 183 -9.34 -41.72 -3.56
N ALA A 184 -10.22 -41.39 -4.51
CA ALA A 184 -11.31 -42.26 -4.92
C ALA A 184 -10.83 -43.50 -5.68
N GLU A 185 -9.70 -43.43 -6.35
CA GLU A 185 -9.12 -44.49 -7.18
C GLU A 185 -7.93 -45.15 -6.49
N GLY A 186 -7.37 -44.50 -5.44
CA GLY A 186 -6.20 -44.99 -4.74
C GLY A 186 -4.90 -44.93 -5.56
N GLU A 187 -4.87 -44.12 -6.64
CA GLU A 187 -3.79 -44.11 -7.64
C GLU A 187 -3.27 -42.68 -7.90
N PHE A 188 -2.10 -42.61 -8.52
CA PHE A 188 -1.51 -41.37 -8.97
C PHE A 188 -1.70 -41.20 -10.47
N HIS A 189 -2.34 -40.08 -10.87
CA HIS A 189 -2.55 -39.74 -12.27
C HIS A 189 -2.08 -38.32 -12.57
N ASN A 190 -1.99 -37.98 -13.85
CA ASN A 190 -1.72 -36.63 -14.28
C ASN A 190 -2.87 -35.69 -13.87
N LYS A 191 -2.59 -34.72 -13.02
CA LYS A 191 -3.49 -33.64 -12.73
C LYS A 191 -3.25 -32.52 -13.76
N PRO A 192 -4.22 -32.23 -14.63
CA PRO A 192 -4.08 -31.21 -15.66
C PRO A 192 -3.91 -29.84 -15.02
N SER A 193 -3.46 -28.87 -15.82
CA SER A 193 -3.48 -27.46 -15.44
C SER A 193 -4.90 -26.99 -15.13
N ASP A 194 -5.04 -26.24 -14.07
CA ASP A 194 -6.30 -25.63 -13.63
C ASP A 194 -6.08 -24.16 -13.34
N TRP A 195 -7.14 -23.35 -13.35
CA TRP A 195 -7.05 -21.92 -13.10
C TRP A 195 -7.22 -21.60 -11.62
N MET A 196 -6.27 -20.92 -11.02
CA MET A 196 -6.31 -20.54 -9.62
C MET A 196 -6.26 -19.03 -9.44
N VAL A 197 -7.16 -18.52 -8.59
CA VAL A 197 -7.20 -17.12 -8.19
C VAL A 197 -6.06 -16.83 -7.22
N ALA A 198 -5.22 -15.87 -7.57
CA ALA A 198 -4.18 -15.35 -6.67
C ALA A 198 -4.74 -14.20 -5.81
N MET A 199 -3.98 -13.79 -4.79
CA MET A 199 -4.33 -12.61 -3.99
C MET A 199 -4.34 -11.36 -4.85
N PRO A 200 -5.16 -10.34 -4.52
CA PRO A 200 -5.35 -9.16 -5.35
C PRO A 200 -4.05 -8.41 -5.62
N GLU A 201 -3.91 -7.92 -6.82
CA GLU A 201 -2.83 -7.00 -7.20
C GLU A 201 -3.19 -5.57 -6.86
N LEU A 202 -4.44 -5.22 -7.07
CA LEU A 202 -5.00 -3.93 -6.74
C LEU A 202 -6.44 -4.07 -6.23
N GLY A 203 -6.95 -3.01 -5.66
CA GLY A 203 -8.33 -2.91 -5.20
C GLY A 203 -8.59 -1.58 -4.53
N PHE A 204 -9.79 -1.38 -4.02
CA PHE A 204 -10.11 -0.15 -3.30
C PHE A 204 -11.26 -0.32 -2.32
N LEU A 205 -11.34 0.61 -1.38
CA LEU A 205 -12.48 0.88 -0.51
C LEU A 205 -13.08 2.23 -0.87
N PHE A 206 -14.40 2.32 -1.01
CA PHE A 206 -15.12 3.58 -1.18
C PHE A 206 -16.47 3.57 -0.47
N PRO A 207 -16.85 4.64 0.23
CA PRO A 207 -16.02 5.75 0.69
C PRO A 207 -15.07 5.34 1.81
N THR A 208 -14.15 6.22 2.18
CA THR A 208 -13.30 6.00 3.36
C THR A 208 -14.10 6.14 4.65
N PHE A 209 -13.61 5.48 5.71
CA PHE A 209 -14.18 5.54 7.05
C PHE A 209 -13.29 6.41 7.93
N GLU A 210 -13.74 7.60 8.24
CA GLU A 210 -12.98 8.59 8.98
C GLU A 210 -13.83 9.15 10.11
N GLU A 211 -13.24 9.26 11.31
CA GLU A 211 -13.93 9.77 12.49
C GLU A 211 -15.32 9.13 12.72
N ARG A 212 -15.40 7.81 12.41
CA ARG A 212 -16.61 6.99 12.53
C ARG A 212 -17.74 7.38 11.54
N SER A 213 -17.44 8.09 10.50
CA SER A 213 -18.38 8.48 9.45
C SER A 213 -17.86 8.12 8.03
N ALA A 214 -18.76 8.16 7.06
CA ALA A 214 -18.38 7.95 5.66
C ALA A 214 -17.85 9.27 5.07
N ASN A 215 -16.60 9.26 4.63
CA ASN A 215 -16.05 10.38 3.87
C ASN A 215 -16.14 10.08 2.36
N ILE A 216 -17.18 10.60 1.72
CA ILE A 216 -17.44 10.40 0.28
C ILE A 216 -16.47 11.16 -0.63
N TYR A 217 -15.67 12.07 -0.08
CA TYR A 217 -14.63 12.80 -0.82
C TYR A 217 -13.34 12.00 -0.96
N ASN A 218 -13.27 10.83 -0.32
CA ASN A 218 -12.07 10.00 -0.31
C ASN A 218 -12.39 8.54 -0.63
N ALA A 219 -11.51 7.92 -1.44
CA ALA A 219 -11.37 6.47 -1.55
C ALA A 219 -10.02 6.02 -1.00
N MET A 220 -9.90 4.74 -0.66
CA MET A 220 -8.63 4.13 -0.30
C MET A 220 -8.24 3.11 -1.35
N PHE A 221 -7.21 3.41 -2.12
CA PHE A 221 -6.69 2.53 -3.15
C PHE A 221 -5.63 1.59 -2.56
N TYR A 222 -5.69 0.31 -2.94
CA TYR A 222 -4.72 -0.70 -2.58
C TYR A 222 -3.91 -1.13 -3.80
N THR A 223 -2.60 -1.14 -3.68
CA THR A 223 -1.70 -1.83 -4.61
C THR A 223 -0.81 -2.83 -3.86
N ARG A 224 -0.57 -4.00 -4.47
CA ARG A 224 0.37 -4.98 -3.94
C ARG A 224 1.80 -4.50 -4.05
N ASP A 225 2.13 -3.92 -5.19
CA ASP A 225 3.44 -3.39 -5.51
C ASP A 225 3.43 -1.86 -5.40
N SER A 226 4.10 -1.32 -4.39
CA SER A 226 4.18 0.12 -4.16
C SER A 226 4.97 0.88 -5.24
N ALA A 227 5.67 0.17 -6.13
CA ALA A 227 6.32 0.77 -7.30
C ALA A 227 5.37 0.90 -8.50
N ASN A 228 4.27 0.13 -8.52
CA ASN A 228 3.25 0.17 -9.57
C ASN A 228 1.92 0.66 -9.01
N LEU A 229 1.54 1.88 -9.33
CA LEU A 229 0.29 2.50 -8.86
C LEU A 229 -0.89 2.26 -9.80
N HIS A 230 -0.72 1.52 -10.88
CA HIS A 230 -1.77 1.20 -11.83
C HIS A 230 -2.52 2.45 -12.33
N ASP A 231 -1.76 3.42 -12.85
CA ASP A 231 -2.23 4.78 -13.19
C ASP A 231 -3.48 4.77 -14.10
N GLU A 232 -3.53 3.85 -15.05
CA GLU A 232 -4.68 3.72 -15.95
C GLU A 232 -5.96 3.29 -15.18
N PHE A 233 -5.81 2.44 -14.15
CA PHE A 233 -6.93 2.07 -13.27
C PHE A 233 -7.37 3.26 -12.41
N MET A 234 -6.41 3.97 -11.83
CA MET A 234 -6.67 5.17 -11.04
C MET A 234 -7.43 6.21 -11.85
N LYS A 235 -7.00 6.42 -13.09
CA LYS A 235 -7.66 7.34 -14.02
C LYS A 235 -9.05 6.85 -14.43
N ALA A 236 -9.20 5.57 -14.79
CA ALA A 236 -10.48 5.03 -15.28
C ALA A 236 -11.56 4.96 -14.20
N ILE A 237 -11.20 4.68 -12.93
CA ILE A 237 -12.15 4.45 -11.83
C ILE A 237 -12.36 5.69 -10.98
N PHE A 238 -11.32 6.52 -10.79
CA PHE A 238 -11.39 7.68 -9.90
C PHE A 238 -11.24 9.02 -10.62
N GLY A 239 -10.90 9.02 -11.92
CA GLY A 239 -10.53 10.25 -12.63
C GLY A 239 -9.29 10.92 -12.00
N ALA A 240 -8.49 10.15 -11.27
CA ALA A 240 -7.32 10.68 -10.55
C ALA A 240 -6.10 10.76 -11.45
N GLU A 241 -5.31 11.83 -11.26
CA GLU A 241 -4.02 11.97 -11.93
C GLU A 241 -3.00 10.99 -11.32
N PRO A 242 -2.02 10.54 -12.13
CA PRO A 242 -0.96 9.67 -11.66
C PRO A 242 -0.21 10.27 -10.46
N GLN A 243 0.00 9.47 -9.43
CA GLN A 243 0.78 9.86 -8.26
C GLN A 243 2.22 9.35 -8.40
N MET A 244 3.15 10.01 -7.72
CA MET A 244 4.52 9.51 -7.67
C MET A 244 4.61 8.27 -6.76
N PRO A 245 5.09 7.10 -7.25
CA PRO A 245 5.25 5.90 -6.44
C PRO A 245 6.14 6.13 -5.21
N ALA A 246 5.89 5.41 -4.13
CA ALA A 246 6.66 5.54 -2.89
C ALA A 246 8.17 5.32 -3.07
N SER A 247 8.56 4.37 -3.92
CA SER A 247 9.97 4.14 -4.29
C SER A 247 10.59 5.36 -4.98
N THR A 248 9.87 5.93 -5.95
CA THR A 248 10.31 7.13 -6.68
C THR A 248 10.36 8.35 -5.76
N GLN A 249 9.38 8.51 -4.85
CA GLN A 249 9.43 9.57 -3.83
C GLN A 249 10.69 9.46 -2.99
N LYS A 250 11.04 8.23 -2.56
CA LYS A 250 12.25 7.97 -1.77
C LYS A 250 13.52 8.30 -2.55
N GLU A 251 13.65 7.80 -3.76
CA GLU A 251 14.81 8.05 -4.63
C GLU A 251 14.97 9.54 -4.93
N THR A 252 13.88 10.22 -5.27
CA THR A 252 13.87 11.66 -5.52
C THR A 252 14.26 12.43 -4.26
N PHE A 253 13.73 12.06 -3.10
CA PHE A 253 14.10 12.71 -1.83
C PHE A 253 15.58 12.52 -1.50
N GLN A 254 16.13 11.32 -1.71
CA GLN A 254 17.56 11.05 -1.54
C GLN A 254 18.42 11.87 -2.52
N ALA A 255 17.98 11.98 -3.78
CA ALA A 255 18.67 12.83 -4.76
C ALA A 255 18.64 14.32 -4.34
N VAL A 256 17.49 14.82 -3.90
CA VAL A 256 17.36 16.21 -3.38
C VAL A 256 18.31 16.45 -2.22
N LEU A 257 18.40 15.53 -1.24
CA LEU A 257 19.36 15.66 -0.14
C LEU A 257 20.81 15.67 -0.64
N GLN A 258 21.18 14.72 -1.50
CA GLN A 258 22.55 14.61 -2.00
C GLN A 258 22.97 15.83 -2.82
N GLU A 259 22.13 16.30 -3.70
CA GLU A 259 22.42 17.44 -4.59
C GLU A 259 22.42 18.78 -3.87
N SER A 260 21.55 18.95 -2.88
CA SER A 260 21.49 20.19 -2.10
C SER A 260 22.60 20.30 -1.05
N LEU A 261 22.87 19.21 -0.32
CA LEU A 261 23.82 19.21 0.77
C LEU A 261 25.28 19.06 0.30
N GLN A 262 25.51 18.36 -0.82
CA GLN A 262 26.82 18.13 -1.42
C GLN A 262 27.86 17.62 -0.37
N GLU A 263 28.89 18.43 -0.10
CA GLU A 263 29.96 18.13 0.88
C GLU A 263 29.47 18.06 2.35
N GLU A 264 28.33 18.70 2.68
CA GLU A 264 27.70 18.61 4.01
C GLU A 264 26.82 17.36 4.14
N CYS A 265 26.60 16.59 3.07
CA CYS A 265 25.89 15.31 3.10
C CYS A 265 26.76 14.23 3.76
N SER A 266 27.03 14.38 5.06
CA SER A 266 27.85 13.48 5.85
C SER A 266 27.03 12.30 6.41
N LEU A 267 27.74 11.25 6.91
CA LEU A 267 27.09 10.16 7.61
C LEU A 267 26.31 10.67 8.82
N ASP A 268 26.88 11.57 9.60
CA ASP A 268 26.29 12.09 10.83
C ASP A 268 24.97 12.85 10.54
N VAL A 269 24.93 13.66 9.49
CA VAL A 269 23.71 14.36 9.06
C VAL A 269 22.63 13.36 8.63
N LEU A 270 22.99 12.33 7.83
CA LEU A 270 22.03 11.32 7.39
C LEU A 270 21.53 10.44 8.53
N GLN A 271 22.38 10.13 9.51
CA GLN A 271 21.98 9.44 10.74
C GLN A 271 20.99 10.29 11.53
N ALA A 272 21.30 11.56 11.79
CA ALA A 272 20.43 12.45 12.53
C ALA A 272 19.06 12.64 11.86
N VAL A 273 19.03 12.81 10.53
CA VAL A 273 17.78 12.86 9.76
C VAL A 273 16.99 11.56 9.90
N HIS A 274 17.68 10.41 9.74
CA HIS A 274 17.04 9.11 9.83
C HIS A 274 16.47 8.84 11.22
N GLU A 275 17.22 9.11 12.28
CA GLU A 275 16.81 8.91 13.67
C GLU A 275 15.62 9.81 14.02
N THR A 276 15.71 11.10 13.68
CA THR A 276 14.64 12.07 14.00
C THR A 276 13.35 11.67 13.30
N VAL A 277 13.38 11.42 12.00
CA VAL A 277 12.18 11.04 11.25
C VAL A 277 11.63 9.69 11.71
N SER A 278 12.50 8.72 12.04
CA SER A 278 12.09 7.42 12.56
C SER A 278 11.40 7.54 13.93
N SER A 279 11.94 8.35 14.84
CA SER A 279 11.31 8.65 16.14
C SER A 279 9.92 9.29 15.96
N MET A 280 9.80 10.29 15.09
CA MET A 280 8.51 10.91 14.77
C MET A 280 7.48 9.91 14.24
N ILE A 281 7.92 8.97 13.40
CA ILE A 281 7.05 7.90 12.87
C ILE A 281 6.60 6.98 14.00
N GLU A 282 7.50 6.54 14.89
CA GLU A 282 7.15 5.62 15.99
C GLU A 282 6.26 6.30 17.04
N GLU A 283 6.52 7.55 17.39
CA GLU A 283 5.64 8.35 18.27
C GLU A 283 4.23 8.48 17.68
N ARG A 284 4.15 8.77 16.37
CA ARG A 284 2.86 8.88 15.67
C ARG A 284 2.09 7.56 15.62
N LYS A 285 2.79 6.43 15.45
CA LYS A 285 2.20 5.09 15.48
C LYS A 285 1.70 4.65 16.86
N ALA A 286 2.25 5.19 17.94
CA ALA A 286 1.81 4.92 19.30
C ALA A 286 0.37 5.40 19.51
N ASP A 287 -0.03 6.47 18.85
CA ASP A 287 -1.42 6.93 18.80
C ASP A 287 -2.18 6.24 17.66
N LYS A 288 -3.04 5.29 18.01
CA LYS A 288 -3.85 4.53 17.05
C LYS A 288 -4.93 5.37 16.33
N HIS A 289 -5.21 6.55 16.83
CA HIS A 289 -6.17 7.49 16.25
C HIS A 289 -5.51 8.49 15.30
N ALA A 290 -4.18 8.61 15.37
CA ALA A 290 -3.46 9.55 14.53
C ALA A 290 -3.41 9.09 13.07
N GLU A 291 -3.54 10.03 12.16
CA GLU A 291 -3.27 9.83 10.74
C GLU A 291 -1.77 9.53 10.53
N PRO A 292 -1.41 8.77 9.47
CA PRO A 292 -0.02 8.55 9.12
C PRO A 292 0.77 9.84 8.98
N LEU A 293 1.98 9.88 9.54
CA LEU A 293 2.83 11.07 9.54
C LEU A 293 3.17 11.50 8.11
N ARG A 294 2.89 12.75 7.81
CA ARG A 294 3.36 13.45 6.61
C ARG A 294 4.24 14.61 7.06
N LEU A 295 5.31 14.84 6.33
CA LEU A 295 6.25 15.92 6.62
C LEU A 295 6.19 16.96 5.52
N THR A 296 6.09 18.20 5.93
CA THR A 296 6.22 19.36 5.04
C THR A 296 7.69 19.58 4.71
N ARG A 297 7.94 20.38 3.68
CA ARG A 297 9.28 20.89 3.39
C ARG A 297 9.94 21.57 4.60
N GLN A 298 9.16 22.32 5.40
CA GLN A 298 9.66 23.02 6.58
C GLN A 298 10.06 22.04 7.68
N ASP A 299 9.28 20.99 7.92
CA ASP A 299 9.64 19.97 8.92
C ASP A 299 11.00 19.33 8.60
N VAL A 300 11.28 19.07 7.32
CA VAL A 300 12.59 18.52 6.90
C VAL A 300 13.70 19.54 7.09
N LYS A 301 13.46 20.84 6.78
CA LYS A 301 14.43 21.90 7.03
C LYS A 301 14.79 22.02 8.50
N ASP A 302 13.81 21.95 9.39
CA ASP A 302 14.02 22.03 10.84
C ASP A 302 14.89 20.86 11.33
N VAL A 303 14.71 19.67 10.75
CA VAL A 303 15.58 18.50 11.02
C VAL A 303 17.01 18.75 10.52
N LEU A 304 17.18 19.27 9.30
CA LEU A 304 18.50 19.57 8.73
C LEU A 304 19.21 20.67 9.51
N GLU A 305 18.51 21.72 9.93
CA GLU A 305 19.05 22.78 10.77
C GLU A 305 19.54 22.24 12.11
N SER A 306 18.75 21.40 12.77
CA SER A 306 19.13 20.75 14.02
C SER A 306 20.35 19.82 13.87
N SER A 307 20.59 19.31 12.66
CA SER A 307 21.73 18.48 12.31
C SER A 307 22.98 19.29 11.92
N GLY A 308 22.93 20.64 12.01
CA GLY A 308 24.08 21.51 11.77
C GLY A 308 24.35 21.85 10.30
N VAL A 309 23.39 21.65 9.39
CA VAL A 309 23.49 22.02 8.00
C VAL A 309 23.48 23.55 7.85
N SER A 310 24.35 24.10 6.98
CA SER A 310 24.46 25.53 6.75
C SER A 310 23.23 26.12 6.07
N GLN A 311 22.97 27.42 6.29
CA GLN A 311 21.84 28.11 5.70
C GLN A 311 21.87 28.10 4.17
N GLU A 312 23.07 28.19 3.59
CA GLU A 312 23.25 28.11 2.12
C GLU A 312 22.75 26.77 1.54
N LYS A 313 23.06 25.66 2.21
CA LYS A 313 22.61 24.32 1.80
C LYS A 313 21.13 24.11 2.07
N MET A 314 20.59 24.71 3.14
CA MET A 314 19.14 24.71 3.39
C MET A 314 18.35 25.47 2.32
N ASP A 315 18.89 26.60 1.83
CA ASP A 315 18.27 27.36 0.75
C ASP A 315 18.33 26.58 -0.60
N ALA A 316 19.43 25.86 -0.84
CA ALA A 316 19.55 24.95 -1.99
C ALA A 316 18.54 23.78 -1.88
N PHE A 317 18.40 23.19 -0.70
CA PHE A 317 17.40 22.15 -0.44
C PHE A 317 15.97 22.65 -0.71
N ASP A 318 15.65 23.85 -0.26
CA ASP A 318 14.35 24.50 -0.44
C ASP A 318 13.97 24.62 -1.94
N GLN A 319 14.94 25.05 -2.74
CA GLN A 319 14.75 25.17 -4.19
C GLN A 319 14.59 23.81 -4.87
N GLN A 320 15.45 22.85 -4.55
CA GLN A 320 15.40 21.51 -5.17
C GLN A 320 14.16 20.74 -4.74
N TYR A 321 13.78 20.81 -3.45
CA TYR A 321 12.53 20.21 -2.99
C TYR A 321 11.32 20.76 -3.73
N THR A 322 11.27 22.10 -3.88
CA THR A 322 10.18 22.77 -4.60
C THR A 322 10.12 22.36 -6.07
N GLN A 323 11.27 22.19 -6.70
CA GLN A 323 11.35 21.74 -8.10
C GLN A 323 10.92 20.27 -8.26
N ALA A 324 11.30 19.40 -7.33
CA ALA A 324 11.04 17.97 -7.41
C ALA A 324 9.61 17.59 -7.00
N PHE A 325 9.06 18.21 -5.97
CA PHE A 325 7.79 17.81 -5.36
C PHE A 325 6.72 18.91 -5.40
N GLY A 326 7.11 20.17 -5.57
CA GLY A 326 6.23 21.33 -5.42
C GLY A 326 6.33 22.00 -4.04
N ALA A 327 5.97 23.27 -3.99
CA ALA A 327 6.19 24.12 -2.80
C ALA A 327 5.37 23.70 -1.56
N TYR A 328 4.21 23.07 -1.79
CA TYR A 328 3.24 22.75 -0.73
C TYR A 328 3.02 21.24 -0.58
N THR A 329 3.83 20.42 -1.23
CA THR A 329 3.68 18.97 -1.16
C THR A 329 4.23 18.46 0.17
N GLU A 330 3.39 17.70 0.87
CA GLU A 330 3.77 16.94 2.05
C GLU A 330 4.12 15.51 1.64
N LEU A 331 5.26 15.01 2.07
CA LEU A 331 5.67 13.64 1.81
C LEU A 331 5.35 12.73 2.99
N PRO A 332 4.80 11.52 2.73
CA PRO A 332 4.67 10.53 3.79
C PRO A 332 6.04 10.18 4.38
N ALA A 333 6.22 10.35 5.68
CA ALA A 333 7.50 10.12 6.35
C ALA A 333 8.08 8.72 6.10
N VAL A 334 7.20 7.69 5.99
CA VAL A 334 7.57 6.30 5.67
C VAL A 334 8.14 6.12 4.25
N ASN A 335 7.94 7.08 3.35
CA ASN A 335 8.51 7.09 2.01
C ASN A 335 9.86 7.82 1.97
N MET A 336 10.23 8.56 3.01
CA MET A 336 11.50 9.25 3.11
C MET A 336 12.58 8.37 3.74
N VAL A 337 12.25 7.71 4.85
CA VAL A 337 13.16 6.81 5.57
C VAL A 337 12.55 5.44 5.79
N THR A 338 13.39 4.43 6.03
CA THR A 338 12.95 3.08 6.43
C THR A 338 13.14 2.94 7.94
N PRO A 339 12.09 3.09 8.78
CA PRO A 339 12.25 3.25 10.24
C PRO A 339 12.94 2.10 10.97
N ARG A 340 13.01 0.92 10.35
CA ARG A 340 13.57 -0.30 10.97
C ARG A 340 14.91 -0.73 10.40
N SER A 341 15.55 0.09 9.58
CA SER A 341 16.78 -0.31 8.90
C SER A 341 17.56 0.90 8.46
N PHE A 342 18.75 1.07 9.02
CA PHE A 342 19.76 2.01 8.53
C PHE A 342 20.80 1.24 7.73
N LYS A 343 20.97 1.58 6.44
CA LYS A 343 21.85 0.85 5.51
C LYS A 343 22.98 1.73 5.03
N VAL A 344 24.20 1.24 5.18
CA VAL A 344 25.38 1.84 4.59
C VAL A 344 25.92 0.90 3.51
N ASN A 345 25.97 1.38 2.27
CA ASN A 345 26.37 0.60 1.11
C ASN A 345 27.69 1.10 0.53
N THR A 346 28.56 0.16 0.22
CA THR A 346 29.72 0.35 -0.68
C THR A 346 29.56 -0.58 -1.88
N PRO A 347 30.36 -0.45 -2.95
CA PRO A 347 30.27 -1.35 -4.09
C PRO A 347 30.39 -2.85 -3.75
N SER A 348 31.02 -3.18 -2.64
CA SER A 348 31.34 -4.58 -2.26
C SER A 348 30.80 -5.01 -0.91
N VAL A 349 30.27 -4.09 -0.09
CA VAL A 349 29.85 -4.36 1.29
C VAL A 349 28.56 -3.61 1.57
N THR A 350 27.60 -4.32 2.17
CA THR A 350 26.39 -3.74 2.74
C THR A 350 26.40 -3.95 4.25
N ILE A 351 26.27 -2.87 5.01
CA ILE A 351 26.11 -2.89 6.45
C ILE A 351 24.64 -2.51 6.73
N ASN A 352 23.95 -3.37 7.45
CA ASN A 352 22.57 -3.13 7.87
C ASN A 352 22.54 -3.06 9.39
N VAL A 353 22.09 -1.95 9.91
CA VAL A 353 22.09 -1.66 11.35
C VAL A 353 20.68 -1.36 11.82
N ASP A 354 20.37 -1.76 13.03
CA ASP A 354 19.18 -1.28 13.73
C ASP A 354 19.32 0.24 13.93
N PRO A 355 18.35 1.06 13.52
CA PRO A 355 18.44 2.50 13.70
C PRO A 355 18.72 2.97 15.12
N ALA A 356 18.26 2.22 16.13
CA ALA A 356 18.54 2.50 17.54
C ALA A 356 20.04 2.38 17.91
N HIS A 357 20.84 1.82 17.01
CA HIS A 357 22.28 1.57 17.16
C HIS A 357 23.07 2.10 15.96
N SER A 358 22.56 3.10 15.27
CA SER A 358 23.25 3.72 14.14
C SER A 358 24.54 4.43 14.55
N ASP A 359 24.63 4.88 15.81
CA ASP A 359 25.79 5.45 16.46
C ASP A 359 27.01 4.51 16.54
N LEU A 360 26.82 3.19 16.37
CA LEU A 360 27.90 2.23 16.28
C LEU A 360 28.70 2.32 14.97
N ILE A 361 28.22 3.10 13.98
CA ILE A 361 28.92 3.29 12.71
C ILE A 361 29.55 4.68 12.66
N GLU A 362 30.83 4.71 12.38
CA GLU A 362 31.60 5.93 12.17
C GLU A 362 32.33 5.92 10.83
N THR A 363 32.61 7.09 10.29
CA THR A 363 33.55 7.26 9.17
C THR A 363 34.83 7.94 9.63
N ARG A 364 35.98 7.38 9.26
CA ARG A 364 37.31 7.97 9.58
C ARG A 364 38.24 7.91 8.38
N ILE A 365 39.15 8.89 8.33
CA ILE A 365 40.29 8.87 7.42
C ILE A 365 41.51 8.46 8.22
N ILE A 366 42.07 7.29 7.90
CA ILE A 366 43.26 6.74 8.52
C ILE A 366 44.33 6.56 7.42
N ASP A 367 45.46 7.19 7.57
CA ASP A 367 46.59 7.15 6.61
C ASP A 367 46.14 7.51 5.16
N GLY A 368 45.26 8.49 5.04
CA GLY A 368 44.71 8.97 3.74
C GLY A 368 43.68 8.03 3.09
N ARG A 369 43.26 6.97 3.77
CA ARG A 369 42.22 6.04 3.31
C ARG A 369 40.92 6.25 4.08
N ARG A 370 39.79 6.18 3.40
CA ARG A 370 38.47 6.26 4.01
C ARG A 370 38.05 4.90 4.58
N TYR A 371 37.64 4.89 5.83
CA TYR A 371 37.13 3.71 6.53
C TYR A 371 35.73 3.94 7.03
N ILE A 372 34.93 2.89 7.02
CA ILE A 372 33.69 2.77 7.78
C ILE A 372 34.04 1.83 8.94
N LEU A 373 33.92 2.32 10.16
CA LEU A 373 34.20 1.58 11.38
C LEU A 373 32.89 1.19 12.02
N VAL A 374 32.83 -0.03 12.53
CA VAL A 374 31.71 -0.54 13.33
C VAL A 374 32.24 -0.80 14.73
N LEU A 375 31.70 -0.10 15.72
CA LEU A 375 32.03 -0.35 17.12
C LEU A 375 31.50 -1.72 17.53
N ALA A 376 32.36 -2.56 18.09
CA ALA A 376 32.02 -3.89 18.55
C ALA A 376 32.15 -3.96 20.07
N ASP A 377 31.08 -3.66 20.80
CA ASP A 377 31.05 -3.70 22.27
C ASP A 377 30.76 -5.10 22.83
N GLY A 378 30.65 -6.12 21.98
CA GLY A 378 30.33 -7.48 22.39
C GLY A 378 31.03 -8.54 21.55
N ASP A 379 30.58 -9.79 21.68
CA ASP A 379 31.10 -10.91 20.92
C ASP A 379 30.87 -10.72 19.41
N VAL A 380 31.93 -10.85 18.63
CA VAL A 380 31.87 -10.82 17.17
C VAL A 380 31.87 -12.23 16.62
N ALA A 381 30.88 -12.56 15.80
CA ALA A 381 30.80 -13.87 15.15
C ALA A 381 30.97 -13.74 13.62
N VAL A 382 31.78 -14.60 13.05
CA VAL A 382 31.98 -14.75 11.61
C VAL A 382 31.45 -16.12 11.19
N ASN A 383 30.42 -16.14 10.32
CA ASN A 383 29.74 -17.39 9.89
C ASN A 383 29.26 -18.26 11.06
N GLY A 384 28.82 -17.62 12.17
CA GLY A 384 28.37 -18.32 13.39
C GLY A 384 29.47 -18.76 14.33
N VAL A 385 30.73 -18.41 14.06
CA VAL A 385 31.88 -18.71 14.94
C VAL A 385 32.35 -17.42 15.63
N ASN A 386 32.37 -17.40 16.96
CA ASN A 386 32.91 -16.27 17.72
C ASN A 386 34.40 -16.07 17.44
N VAL A 387 34.77 -14.85 17.15
CA VAL A 387 36.17 -14.46 16.90
C VAL A 387 36.64 -13.49 17.98
N THR A 388 37.92 -13.65 18.37
CA THR A 388 38.56 -12.70 19.25
C THR A 388 39.18 -11.59 18.42
N ILE A 389 38.80 -10.34 18.71
CA ILE A 389 39.45 -9.17 18.13
C ILE A 389 40.74 -8.96 18.95
N GLY A 390 41.89 -9.10 18.30
CA GLY A 390 43.16 -8.87 18.93
C GLY A 390 43.44 -7.38 19.21
N GLU A 391 44.28 -7.11 20.22
CA GLU A 391 44.76 -5.77 20.58
C GLU A 391 45.56 -5.13 19.44
#